data_817add8ba2a6a69c4965f1b2ba86e7c7
#
_entry.id   817add8ba2a6a69c4965f1b2ba86e7c7
#
_cell.length_a   1.000
_cell.length_b   1.000
_cell.length_c   1.000
_cell.angle_alpha   90.00
_cell.angle_beta   90.00
_cell.angle_gamma   90.00
#
_symmetry.space_group_name_H-M   'P 1'
#
loop_
_entity.id
_entity.type
_entity.pdbx_description
1 polymer ?
#
loop_
_entity_poly.entity_id
_entity_poly.type
_entity_poly.pdbx_seq_one_letter_code
_entity_poly.pdbx_strand_id
1 'polypeptide(L)'
;MGDIGGEEDVEETPELPVEIIVYILSFLHASDRREASLVCRSWYSASQDLRFQRNVTFCFPASASSLELVRALGTKSRCNLIISQLDGFSLSRSLLLEVGLCLGSKLESLALPGSSITETSLLALLPCLTSLRRLDLRGLDSLFMSGAFLSREEHRQQVRSALSGLEELDLSDLRYLSDLTLNRLTGCTPRLRRLSLAGCHIAFEFDPYRGCPVGAVEDSSALLSLRNLRRLLTEQKSTLVALDISRTSITPESLRTIAQVQGLVLEELCLHGCKELTNYSVEALVKHQPSLRRLDISACTELTSRSVEAVAQGLKSLTHLSLSRDWRITEKGLAELLSVSSLTSLDLSECLHVGGAEIVKGLTGCSGSRARLETLSLKSCTYIRVVRHPDLHRLSLSMLPEVTDDSLASVAWHCRSLTSLSLSHCPGVSDHGVAEAAPYLHRLQHLYLSCCNNITDRSLFHLVKHCKRLRTLDISRCKNISITTMDLLQSQLPFLENIHYKFIGGAEPTLTL
;
A
#
# COMPACT_ATOMS: atom_id res chain seq x y z
N MET A 1 70.12 -2.81 -33.67
CA MET A 1 68.77 -3.25 -33.95
C MET A 1 68.17 -3.61 -32.58
N GLY A 2 67.57 -2.67 -31.97
CA GLY A 2 66.97 -2.81 -30.63
C GLY A 2 65.49 -3.05 -30.77
N ASP A 3 65.04 -4.07 -30.11
CA ASP A 3 63.64 -4.44 -29.96
C ASP A 3 63.11 -3.69 -28.73
N ILE A 4 62.17 -2.77 -28.94
CA ILE A 4 61.51 -2.06 -27.87
C ILE A 4 60.12 -2.70 -27.73
N GLY A 5 60.06 -3.75 -26.92
CA GLY A 5 58.80 -4.27 -26.43
C GLY A 5 58.29 -3.40 -25.26
N GLY A 6 57.39 -2.49 -25.54
CA GLY A 6 56.65 -1.80 -24.52
C GLY A 6 55.56 -2.74 -24.00
N GLU A 7 55.72 -3.30 -22.82
CA GLU A 7 54.64 -3.86 -22.03
C GLU A 7 53.79 -2.67 -21.53
N GLU A 8 52.61 -2.50 -22.10
CA GLU A 8 51.57 -1.65 -21.50
C GLU A 8 51.12 -2.32 -20.20
N ASP A 9 51.61 -1.81 -19.08
CA ASP A 9 51.02 -2.10 -17.74
C ASP A 9 49.56 -1.70 -17.78
N VAL A 10 48.68 -2.67 -18.00
CA VAL A 10 47.25 -2.51 -17.73
C VAL A 10 47.12 -2.42 -16.23
N GLU A 11 46.99 -1.20 -15.68
CA GLU A 11 46.60 -0.98 -14.29
C GLU A 11 45.29 -1.74 -14.06
N GLU A 12 45.39 -2.90 -13.41
CA GLU A 12 44.21 -3.62 -12.88
C GLU A 12 43.54 -2.70 -11.87
N THR A 13 42.42 -2.11 -12.26
CA THR A 13 41.57 -1.39 -11.33
C THR A 13 41.13 -2.34 -10.22
N PRO A 14 41.39 -2.01 -8.93
CA PRO A 14 41.08 -2.90 -7.82
C PRO A 14 39.59 -3.29 -7.84
N GLU A 15 39.32 -4.58 -7.98
CA GLU A 15 37.95 -5.10 -7.96
C GLU A 15 37.36 -4.88 -6.57
N LEU A 16 36.17 -4.28 -6.54
CA LEU A 16 35.40 -4.12 -5.29
C LEU A 16 34.99 -5.51 -4.75
N PRO A 17 35.14 -5.77 -3.44
CA PRO A 17 34.60 -6.98 -2.81
C PRO A 17 33.10 -7.15 -3.11
N VAL A 18 32.66 -8.40 -3.33
CA VAL A 18 31.28 -8.72 -3.71
C VAL A 18 30.29 -8.18 -2.67
N GLU A 19 30.65 -8.18 -1.39
CA GLU A 19 29.83 -7.65 -0.28
C GLU A 19 29.57 -6.16 -0.42
N ILE A 20 30.55 -5.40 -0.87
CA ILE A 20 30.41 -3.96 -1.13
C ILE A 20 29.53 -3.73 -2.36
N ILE A 21 29.70 -4.51 -3.41
CA ILE A 21 28.83 -4.43 -4.59
C ILE A 21 27.39 -4.77 -4.20
N VAL A 22 27.16 -5.81 -3.42
CA VAL A 22 25.83 -6.16 -2.92
C VAL A 22 25.24 -5.02 -2.06
N TYR A 23 26.07 -4.39 -1.22
CA TYR A 23 25.63 -3.24 -0.44
C TYR A 23 25.23 -2.06 -1.35
N ILE A 24 26.01 -1.74 -2.37
CA ILE A 24 25.67 -0.72 -3.38
C ILE A 24 24.37 -1.09 -4.10
N LEU A 25 24.24 -2.34 -4.55
CA LEU A 25 23.05 -2.84 -5.22
C LEU A 25 21.80 -2.80 -4.32
N SER A 26 21.95 -2.81 -2.99
CA SER A 26 20.82 -2.72 -2.07
C SER A 26 20.10 -1.37 -2.11
N PHE A 27 20.76 -0.32 -2.58
CA PHE A 27 20.17 1.01 -2.76
C PHE A 27 19.47 1.18 -4.12
N LEU A 28 19.63 0.23 -5.03
CA LEU A 28 19.06 0.29 -6.36
C LEU A 28 17.70 -0.40 -6.43
N HIS A 29 16.82 0.08 -7.30
CA HIS A 29 15.59 -0.61 -7.68
C HIS A 29 15.88 -1.88 -8.49
N ALA A 30 14.88 -2.76 -8.64
CA ALA A 30 15.08 -4.03 -9.34
C ALA A 30 15.47 -3.86 -10.81
N SER A 31 14.95 -2.84 -11.50
CA SER A 31 15.33 -2.44 -12.86
C SER A 31 16.81 -2.07 -12.95
N ASP A 32 17.23 -1.14 -12.08
CA ASP A 32 18.61 -0.63 -12.08
C ASP A 32 19.61 -1.71 -11.68
N ARG A 33 19.24 -2.61 -10.76
CA ARG A 33 20.06 -3.80 -10.42
C ARG A 33 20.24 -4.73 -11.62
N ARG A 34 19.17 -4.89 -12.43
CA ARG A 34 19.26 -5.68 -13.66
C ARG A 34 20.26 -5.08 -14.64
N GLU A 35 20.22 -3.78 -14.85
CA GLU A 35 21.19 -3.08 -15.71
C GLU A 35 22.60 -3.14 -15.12
N ALA A 36 22.75 -2.87 -13.83
CA ALA A 36 24.02 -2.99 -13.13
C ALA A 36 24.61 -4.41 -13.23
N SER A 37 23.78 -5.45 -13.29
CA SER A 37 24.24 -6.83 -13.46
C SER A 37 24.90 -7.11 -14.82
N LEU A 38 24.71 -6.24 -15.81
CA LEU A 38 25.30 -6.37 -17.15
C LEU A 38 26.71 -5.76 -17.24
N VAL A 39 27.18 -5.06 -16.20
CA VAL A 39 28.46 -4.35 -16.21
C VAL A 39 29.65 -5.32 -16.25
N CYS A 40 29.69 -6.31 -15.35
CA CYS A 40 30.72 -7.33 -15.31
C CYS A 40 30.29 -8.57 -14.51
N ARG A 41 31.10 -9.63 -14.50
CA ARG A 41 30.81 -10.91 -13.80
C ARG A 41 30.63 -10.73 -12.29
N SER A 42 31.43 -9.88 -11.65
CA SER A 42 31.34 -9.59 -10.20
C SER A 42 30.02 -8.91 -9.85
N TRP A 43 29.57 -7.95 -10.65
CA TRP A 43 28.28 -7.28 -10.48
C TRP A 43 27.11 -8.21 -10.78
N TYR A 44 27.23 -9.08 -11.78
CA TYR A 44 26.24 -10.12 -12.05
C TYR A 44 26.11 -11.07 -10.85
N SER A 45 27.22 -11.60 -10.33
CA SER A 45 27.22 -12.47 -9.15
C SER A 45 26.59 -11.78 -7.93
N ALA A 46 26.98 -10.53 -7.67
CA ALA A 46 26.41 -9.73 -6.58
C ALA A 46 24.91 -9.49 -6.75
N SER A 47 24.41 -9.32 -7.98
CA SER A 47 22.99 -9.13 -8.26
C SER A 47 22.13 -10.37 -7.98
N GLN A 48 22.73 -11.56 -7.93
CA GLN A 48 22.08 -12.83 -7.60
C GLN A 48 21.99 -13.09 -6.08
N ASP A 49 22.43 -12.15 -5.23
CA ASP A 49 22.36 -12.30 -3.79
C ASP A 49 20.91 -12.56 -3.32
N LEU A 50 20.76 -13.50 -2.39
CA LEU A 50 19.47 -13.94 -1.86
C LEU A 50 18.63 -12.80 -1.26
N ARG A 51 19.27 -11.73 -0.79
CA ARG A 51 18.59 -10.53 -0.27
C ARG A 51 17.72 -9.85 -1.32
N PHE A 52 18.13 -9.88 -2.58
CA PHE A 52 17.38 -9.28 -3.68
C PHE A 52 16.29 -10.19 -4.24
N GLN A 53 16.38 -11.48 -4.02
CA GLN A 53 15.40 -12.46 -4.47
C GLN A 53 14.21 -12.61 -3.50
N ARG A 54 14.38 -12.22 -2.22
CA ARG A 54 13.37 -12.38 -1.17
C ARG A 54 12.06 -11.62 -1.39
N ASN A 55 12.09 -10.52 -2.16
CA ASN A 55 10.93 -9.64 -2.36
C ASN A 55 10.35 -9.72 -3.78
N VAL A 56 10.75 -10.70 -4.58
CA VAL A 56 10.20 -10.84 -5.95
C VAL A 56 8.82 -11.46 -5.86
N THR A 57 7.83 -10.76 -6.41
CA THR A 57 6.45 -11.25 -6.54
C THR A 57 6.16 -11.58 -7.99
N PHE A 58 5.77 -12.82 -8.23
CA PHE A 58 5.32 -13.29 -9.54
C PHE A 58 3.81 -13.18 -9.63
N CYS A 59 3.32 -12.48 -10.65
CA CYS A 59 1.90 -12.27 -10.88
C CYS A 59 1.50 -12.79 -12.25
N PHE A 60 0.56 -13.73 -12.29
CA PHE A 60 0.06 -14.30 -13.55
C PHE A 60 -1.37 -14.83 -13.38
N PRO A 61 -2.17 -14.86 -14.48
CA PRO A 61 -3.47 -15.50 -14.48
C PRO A 61 -3.33 -17.02 -14.56
N ALA A 62 -4.38 -17.74 -14.16
CA ALA A 62 -4.45 -19.19 -14.33
C ALA A 62 -4.53 -19.54 -15.83
N SER A 63 -3.52 -20.22 -16.37
CA SER A 63 -3.42 -20.62 -17.76
C SER A 63 -2.54 -21.86 -17.91
N ALA A 64 -2.57 -22.51 -19.07
CA ALA A 64 -1.72 -23.67 -19.33
C ALA A 64 -0.22 -23.32 -19.27
N SER A 65 0.18 -22.14 -19.74
CA SER A 65 1.55 -21.64 -19.66
C SER A 65 2.01 -21.38 -18.23
N SER A 66 1.07 -21.10 -17.32
CA SER A 66 1.39 -20.87 -15.90
C SER A 66 1.88 -22.14 -15.20
N LEU A 67 1.53 -23.33 -15.68
CA LEU A 67 2.09 -24.59 -15.15
C LEU A 67 3.58 -24.71 -15.41
N GLU A 68 4.04 -24.38 -16.61
CA GLU A 68 5.47 -24.38 -16.94
C GLU A 68 6.22 -23.32 -16.15
N LEU A 69 5.61 -22.14 -15.98
CA LEU A 69 6.17 -21.08 -15.17
C LEU A 69 6.37 -21.51 -13.71
N VAL A 70 5.37 -22.14 -13.08
CA VAL A 70 5.47 -22.64 -11.71
C VAL A 70 6.61 -23.66 -11.56
N ARG A 71 6.76 -24.57 -12.52
CA ARG A 71 7.89 -25.53 -12.54
C ARG A 71 9.24 -24.82 -12.63
N ALA A 72 9.36 -23.85 -13.52
CA ALA A 72 10.57 -23.04 -13.64
C ALA A 72 10.90 -22.26 -12.35
N LEU A 73 9.87 -21.72 -11.67
CA LEU A 73 10.02 -21.05 -10.39
C LEU A 73 10.45 -22.00 -9.26
N GLY A 74 10.19 -23.29 -9.38
CA GLY A 74 10.62 -24.32 -8.43
C GLY A 74 12.14 -24.37 -8.20
N THR A 75 12.94 -23.79 -9.09
CA THR A 75 14.39 -23.66 -8.92
C THR A 75 14.80 -22.50 -8.00
N LYS A 76 13.88 -21.55 -7.70
CA LYS A 76 14.14 -20.39 -6.84
C LYS A 76 14.15 -20.79 -5.36
N SER A 77 14.87 -20.00 -4.55
CA SER A 77 15.00 -20.26 -3.11
C SER A 77 13.75 -19.84 -2.31
N ARG A 78 13.15 -18.70 -2.64
CA ARG A 78 11.94 -18.14 -2.03
C ARG A 78 11.19 -17.31 -3.05
N CYS A 79 9.87 -17.26 -2.93
CA CYS A 79 9.03 -16.48 -3.85
C CYS A 79 7.73 -16.02 -3.19
N ASN A 80 7.14 -14.99 -3.80
CA ASN A 80 5.78 -14.53 -3.53
C ASN A 80 4.95 -14.75 -4.80
N LEU A 81 3.72 -15.23 -4.66
CA LEU A 81 2.83 -15.50 -5.78
C LEU A 81 1.52 -14.73 -5.68
N ILE A 82 1.10 -14.21 -6.81
CA ILE A 82 -0.26 -13.72 -7.04
C ILE A 82 -0.80 -14.46 -8.26
N ILE A 83 -1.79 -15.33 -8.04
CA ILE A 83 -2.44 -16.09 -9.11
C ILE A 83 -3.88 -15.60 -9.20
N SER A 84 -4.25 -15.02 -10.34
CA SER A 84 -5.59 -14.51 -10.58
C SER A 84 -6.40 -15.44 -11.49
N GLN A 85 -7.72 -15.25 -11.51
CA GLN A 85 -8.64 -15.93 -12.44
C GLN A 85 -8.64 -17.47 -12.32
N LEU A 86 -8.43 -18.01 -11.12
CA LEU A 86 -8.70 -19.42 -10.86
C LEU A 86 -10.22 -19.65 -10.86
N ASP A 87 -10.66 -20.68 -11.54
CA ASP A 87 -12.09 -20.95 -11.84
C ASP A 87 -12.65 -22.22 -11.18
N GLY A 88 -11.86 -22.92 -10.40
CA GLY A 88 -12.27 -24.18 -9.76
C GLY A 88 -12.29 -25.42 -10.68
N PHE A 89 -12.02 -25.26 -12.00
CA PHE A 89 -11.94 -26.38 -12.95
C PHE A 89 -10.60 -27.12 -12.91
N SER A 90 -10.44 -28.11 -13.76
CA SER A 90 -9.31 -29.04 -13.76
C SER A 90 -7.96 -28.33 -13.90
N LEU A 91 -7.85 -27.31 -14.75
CA LEU A 91 -6.62 -26.55 -14.96
C LEU A 91 -6.19 -25.83 -13.68
N SER A 92 -7.11 -25.09 -13.05
CA SER A 92 -6.85 -24.36 -11.82
C SER A 92 -6.47 -25.30 -10.67
N ARG A 93 -7.13 -26.47 -10.60
CA ARG A 93 -6.79 -27.52 -9.63
C ARG A 93 -5.38 -28.06 -9.86
N SER A 94 -5.02 -28.36 -11.11
CA SER A 94 -3.69 -28.84 -11.48
C SER A 94 -2.62 -27.80 -11.17
N LEU A 95 -2.91 -26.51 -11.43
CA LEU A 95 -1.99 -25.40 -11.13
C LEU A 95 -1.73 -25.27 -9.63
N LEU A 96 -2.77 -25.34 -8.80
CA LEU A 96 -2.62 -25.27 -7.33
C LEU A 96 -1.85 -26.49 -6.78
N LEU A 97 -2.06 -27.67 -7.31
CA LEU A 97 -1.28 -28.86 -6.95
C LEU A 97 0.18 -28.70 -7.32
N GLU A 98 0.48 -28.19 -8.53
CA GLU A 98 1.85 -27.92 -8.99
C GLU A 98 2.55 -26.86 -8.12
N VAL A 99 1.83 -25.80 -7.71
CA VAL A 99 2.32 -24.80 -6.75
C VAL A 99 2.70 -25.47 -5.42
N GLY A 100 1.84 -26.36 -4.90
CA GLY A 100 2.13 -27.11 -3.67
C GLY A 100 3.39 -27.98 -3.78
N LEU A 101 3.53 -28.69 -4.89
CA LEU A 101 4.66 -29.61 -5.13
C LEU A 101 5.98 -28.88 -5.36
N CYS A 102 5.98 -27.85 -6.22
CA CYS A 102 7.22 -27.18 -6.64
C CYS A 102 7.66 -26.06 -5.70
N LEU A 103 6.71 -25.35 -5.08
CA LEU A 103 6.95 -24.11 -4.35
C LEU A 103 6.53 -24.16 -2.87
N GLY A 104 5.83 -25.20 -2.44
CA GLY A 104 5.19 -25.26 -1.11
C GLY A 104 6.09 -24.85 0.05
N SER A 105 7.30 -25.39 0.13
CA SER A 105 8.28 -25.06 1.19
C SER A 105 9.03 -23.74 0.98
N LYS A 106 8.83 -23.07 -0.16
CA LYS A 106 9.57 -21.84 -0.56
C LYS A 106 8.69 -20.62 -0.65
N LEU A 107 7.37 -20.82 -0.64
CA LEU A 107 6.40 -19.76 -0.81
C LEU A 107 6.21 -18.98 0.49
N GLU A 108 6.53 -17.68 0.47
CA GLU A 108 6.36 -16.79 1.63
C GLU A 108 5.03 -16.01 1.58
N SER A 109 4.50 -15.75 0.39
CA SER A 109 3.24 -15.04 0.22
C SER A 109 2.42 -15.63 -0.92
N LEU A 110 1.13 -15.84 -0.67
CA LEU A 110 0.16 -16.30 -1.65
C LEU A 110 -1.07 -15.39 -1.64
N ALA A 111 -1.43 -14.86 -2.80
CA ALA A 111 -2.67 -14.14 -3.02
C ALA A 111 -3.41 -14.71 -4.25
N LEU A 112 -4.74 -14.82 -4.13
CA LEU A 112 -5.61 -15.44 -5.14
C LEU A 112 -6.75 -14.50 -5.58
N PRO A 113 -6.44 -13.27 -6.04
CA PRO A 113 -7.46 -12.26 -6.33
C PRO A 113 -8.34 -12.65 -7.53
N GLY A 114 -9.62 -12.27 -7.45
CA GLY A 114 -10.57 -12.50 -8.54
C GLY A 114 -10.73 -13.96 -8.93
N SER A 115 -10.61 -14.87 -7.95
CA SER A 115 -10.62 -16.31 -8.14
C SER A 115 -11.86 -16.95 -7.50
N SER A 116 -12.21 -18.15 -7.99
CA SER A 116 -13.24 -19.01 -7.40
C SER A 116 -12.70 -20.43 -7.33
N ILE A 117 -12.23 -20.81 -6.16
CA ILE A 117 -11.60 -22.13 -5.95
C ILE A 117 -12.44 -23.01 -5.03
N THR A 118 -12.29 -24.31 -5.20
CA THR A 118 -12.99 -25.27 -4.35
C THR A 118 -12.25 -25.46 -3.01
N GLU A 119 -13.00 -25.72 -1.97
CA GLU A 119 -12.47 -26.06 -0.65
C GLU A 119 -11.44 -27.20 -0.71
N THR A 120 -11.73 -28.23 -1.48
CA THR A 120 -10.83 -29.39 -1.66
C THR A 120 -9.49 -29.01 -2.28
N SER A 121 -9.49 -28.08 -3.25
CA SER A 121 -8.26 -27.61 -3.89
C SER A 121 -7.38 -26.82 -2.91
N LEU A 122 -7.98 -25.95 -2.12
CA LEU A 122 -7.24 -25.18 -1.12
C LEU A 122 -6.73 -26.09 0.02
N LEU A 123 -7.54 -27.02 0.51
CA LEU A 123 -7.14 -27.99 1.54
C LEU A 123 -6.02 -28.94 1.08
N ALA A 124 -5.93 -29.23 -0.22
CA ALA A 124 -4.79 -29.97 -0.77
C ALA A 124 -3.51 -29.14 -0.84
N LEU A 125 -3.63 -27.81 -1.05
CA LEU A 125 -2.50 -26.89 -1.17
C LEU A 125 -1.92 -26.49 0.20
N LEU A 126 -2.78 -26.05 1.14
CA LEU A 126 -2.34 -25.43 2.40
C LEU A 126 -1.32 -26.26 3.20
N PRO A 127 -1.43 -27.59 3.34
CA PRO A 127 -0.46 -28.40 4.07
C PRO A 127 0.96 -28.36 3.48
N CYS A 128 1.09 -28.04 2.18
CA CYS A 128 2.38 -27.93 1.51
C CYS A 128 3.11 -26.61 1.80
N LEU A 129 2.39 -25.56 2.26
CA LEU A 129 2.87 -24.19 2.38
C LEU A 129 3.60 -23.90 3.70
N THR A 130 4.64 -24.66 4.02
CA THR A 130 5.30 -24.64 5.34
C THR A 130 6.11 -23.37 5.64
N SER A 131 6.41 -22.56 4.63
CA SER A 131 7.14 -21.28 4.79
C SER A 131 6.25 -20.04 4.67
N LEU A 132 4.93 -20.23 4.57
CA LEU A 132 4.00 -19.16 4.30
C LEU A 132 3.90 -18.18 5.47
N ARG A 133 4.08 -16.89 5.18
CA ARG A 133 3.93 -15.79 6.13
C ARG A 133 2.72 -14.91 5.83
N ARG A 134 2.30 -14.83 4.57
CA ARG A 134 1.17 -14.00 4.12
C ARG A 134 0.22 -14.81 3.27
N LEU A 135 -1.04 -14.79 3.63
CA LEU A 135 -2.13 -15.47 2.90
C LEU A 135 -3.27 -14.48 2.65
N ASP A 136 -3.57 -14.25 1.38
CA ASP A 136 -4.68 -13.41 0.93
C ASP A 136 -5.76 -14.29 0.27
N LEU A 137 -6.89 -14.40 0.96
CA LEU A 137 -8.10 -15.13 0.53
C LEU A 137 -9.26 -14.17 0.24
N ARG A 138 -8.98 -12.91 -0.02
CA ARG A 138 -9.97 -11.85 -0.25
C ARG A 138 -10.95 -12.23 -1.36
N GLY A 139 -12.25 -12.07 -1.05
CA GLY A 139 -13.34 -12.29 -2.00
C GLY A 139 -13.55 -13.74 -2.43
N LEU A 140 -12.91 -14.73 -1.78
CA LEU A 140 -13.08 -16.15 -2.08
C LEU A 140 -14.32 -16.73 -1.40
N ASP A 141 -15.47 -16.16 -1.64
CA ASP A 141 -16.75 -16.55 -1.04
C ASP A 141 -17.07 -18.06 -1.19
N SER A 142 -16.68 -18.64 -2.32
CA SER A 142 -16.90 -20.07 -2.62
C SER A 142 -16.32 -21.01 -1.57
N LEU A 143 -15.26 -20.62 -0.87
CA LEU A 143 -14.63 -21.43 0.19
C LEU A 143 -15.47 -21.49 1.47
N PHE A 144 -16.28 -20.47 1.73
CA PHE A 144 -16.96 -20.29 3.01
C PHE A 144 -18.47 -20.55 2.95
N MET A 145 -19.03 -20.65 1.73
CA MET A 145 -20.47 -20.87 1.52
C MET A 145 -21.01 -22.13 2.16
N SER A 146 -20.23 -23.21 2.18
CA SER A 146 -20.68 -24.50 2.73
C SER A 146 -20.64 -24.54 4.25
N GLY A 147 -19.88 -23.64 4.90
CA GLY A 147 -19.56 -23.71 6.33
C GLY A 147 -18.73 -24.95 6.73
N ALA A 148 -18.34 -25.79 5.78
CA ALA A 148 -17.61 -27.03 6.02
C ALA A 148 -16.09 -26.84 6.02
N PHE A 149 -15.60 -25.67 5.66
CA PHE A 149 -14.17 -25.38 5.61
C PHE A 149 -13.47 -25.71 6.93
N LEU A 150 -12.42 -26.52 6.86
CA LEU A 150 -11.68 -27.03 8.01
C LEU A 150 -12.57 -27.74 9.08
N SER A 151 -13.66 -28.40 8.66
CA SER A 151 -14.54 -29.11 9.59
C SER A 151 -13.89 -30.36 10.21
N ARG A 152 -13.02 -31.03 9.47
CA ARG A 152 -12.33 -32.26 9.92
C ARG A 152 -11.09 -31.91 10.74
N GLU A 153 -10.92 -32.59 11.88
CA GLU A 153 -9.76 -32.35 12.76
C GLU A 153 -8.42 -32.67 12.08
N GLU A 154 -8.38 -33.71 11.27
CA GLU A 154 -7.19 -34.12 10.53
C GLU A 154 -6.69 -33.00 9.62
N HIS A 155 -7.61 -32.34 8.87
CA HIS A 155 -7.27 -31.19 8.03
C HIS A 155 -6.78 -30.01 8.88
N ARG A 156 -7.41 -29.74 10.02
CA ARG A 156 -6.97 -28.64 10.91
C ARG A 156 -5.56 -28.87 11.43
N GLN A 157 -5.21 -30.08 11.82
CA GLN A 157 -3.86 -30.40 12.30
C GLN A 157 -2.80 -30.22 11.20
N GLN A 158 -3.07 -30.71 9.98
CA GLN A 158 -2.17 -30.56 8.84
C GLN A 158 -1.97 -29.09 8.49
N VAL A 159 -3.06 -28.32 8.36
CA VAL A 159 -3.03 -26.90 8.05
C VAL A 159 -2.36 -26.11 9.18
N ARG A 160 -2.63 -26.42 10.44
CA ARG A 160 -1.98 -25.77 11.60
C ARG A 160 -0.46 -25.95 11.60
N SER A 161 0.02 -27.15 11.26
CA SER A 161 1.45 -27.41 11.15
C SER A 161 2.08 -26.52 10.07
N ALA A 162 1.43 -26.43 8.90
CA ALA A 162 1.93 -25.63 7.77
C ALA A 162 1.85 -24.12 8.02
N LEU A 163 0.72 -23.63 8.56
CA LEU A 163 0.48 -22.20 8.80
C LEU A 163 0.96 -21.71 10.18
N SER A 164 1.75 -22.49 10.89
CA SER A 164 2.29 -22.09 12.21
C SER A 164 3.16 -20.82 12.18
N GLY A 165 3.74 -20.50 11.01
CA GLY A 165 4.53 -19.30 10.75
C GLY A 165 3.77 -18.15 10.11
N LEU A 166 2.45 -18.27 9.89
CA LEU A 166 1.65 -17.23 9.22
C LEU A 166 1.54 -15.98 10.09
N GLU A 167 1.90 -14.85 9.51
CA GLU A 167 1.90 -13.53 10.17
C GLU A 167 0.76 -12.63 9.68
N GLU A 168 0.36 -12.75 8.41
CA GLU A 168 -0.65 -11.90 7.80
C GLU A 168 -1.75 -12.74 7.13
N LEU A 169 -3.00 -12.45 7.47
CA LEU A 169 -4.17 -13.12 6.91
C LEU A 169 -5.19 -12.07 6.45
N ASP A 170 -5.50 -12.09 5.16
CA ASP A 170 -6.52 -11.23 4.56
C ASP A 170 -7.75 -12.06 4.19
N LEU A 171 -8.86 -11.76 4.86
CA LEU A 171 -10.18 -12.34 4.67
C LEU A 171 -11.20 -11.29 4.23
N SER A 172 -10.74 -10.21 3.60
CA SER A 172 -11.60 -9.09 3.19
C SER A 172 -12.64 -9.53 2.17
N ASP A 173 -13.76 -8.81 2.14
CA ASP A 173 -14.83 -8.96 1.17
C ASP A 173 -15.46 -10.39 1.12
N LEU A 174 -15.43 -11.11 2.24
CA LEU A 174 -16.08 -12.41 2.40
C LEU A 174 -17.49 -12.24 3.00
N ARG A 175 -18.51 -12.65 2.24
CA ARG A 175 -19.93 -12.53 2.64
C ARG A 175 -20.39 -13.66 3.54
N TYR A 176 -19.78 -14.83 3.40
CA TYR A 176 -20.19 -16.07 4.08
C TYR A 176 -19.24 -16.48 5.21
N LEU A 177 -18.37 -15.56 5.64
CA LEU A 177 -17.50 -15.81 6.78
C LEU A 177 -18.33 -15.87 8.07
N SER A 178 -18.26 -16.99 8.80
CA SER A 178 -19.00 -17.22 10.03
C SER A 178 -18.05 -17.37 11.23
N ASP A 179 -18.60 -17.30 12.45
CA ASP A 179 -17.84 -17.54 13.68
C ASP A 179 -17.09 -18.86 13.63
N LEU A 180 -17.78 -19.91 13.21
CA LEU A 180 -17.25 -21.26 13.16
C LEU A 180 -16.07 -21.39 12.18
N THR A 181 -16.21 -20.84 10.97
CA THR A 181 -15.16 -20.93 9.94
C THR A 181 -13.97 -20.05 10.27
N LEU A 182 -14.21 -18.84 10.80
CA LEU A 182 -13.13 -17.96 11.26
C LEU A 182 -12.31 -18.64 12.37
N ASN A 183 -12.96 -19.22 13.38
CA ASN A 183 -12.27 -19.86 14.50
C ASN A 183 -11.44 -21.07 14.07
N ARG A 184 -11.96 -21.88 13.15
CA ARG A 184 -11.22 -23.03 12.60
C ARG A 184 -9.95 -22.56 11.89
N LEU A 185 -10.03 -21.49 11.09
CA LEU A 185 -8.89 -20.98 10.34
C LEU A 185 -7.88 -20.29 11.27
N THR A 186 -8.34 -19.40 12.16
CA THR A 186 -7.46 -18.66 13.08
C THR A 186 -6.84 -19.57 14.14
N GLY A 187 -7.51 -20.68 14.50
CA GLY A 187 -6.94 -21.74 15.32
C GLY A 187 -5.73 -22.44 14.68
N CYS A 188 -5.58 -22.34 13.35
CA CYS A 188 -4.41 -22.83 12.63
C CYS A 188 -3.27 -21.81 12.52
N THR A 189 -3.46 -20.54 12.96
CA THR A 189 -2.51 -19.44 12.77
C THR A 189 -2.09 -18.79 14.09
N PRO A 190 -1.29 -19.45 14.93
CA PRO A 190 -1.01 -19.01 16.30
C PRO A 190 -0.10 -17.76 16.39
N ARG A 191 0.53 -17.34 15.29
CA ARG A 191 1.46 -16.19 15.25
C ARG A 191 0.94 -15.03 14.43
N LEU A 192 -0.37 -14.93 14.29
CA LEU A 192 -0.99 -13.91 13.47
C LEU A 192 -0.69 -12.50 14.01
N ARG A 193 -0.13 -11.65 13.17
CA ARG A 193 0.21 -10.26 13.48
C ARG A 193 -0.72 -9.27 12.80
N ARG A 194 -1.23 -9.60 11.62
CA ARG A 194 -2.11 -8.76 10.81
C ARG A 194 -3.33 -9.54 10.37
N LEU A 195 -4.50 -9.01 10.65
CA LEU A 195 -5.78 -9.58 10.24
C LEU A 195 -6.60 -8.52 9.52
N SER A 196 -7.05 -8.83 8.31
CA SER A 196 -8.06 -8.02 7.61
C SER A 196 -9.38 -8.77 7.49
N LEU A 197 -10.45 -8.11 7.90
CA LEU A 197 -11.85 -8.49 7.77
C LEU A 197 -12.64 -7.36 7.08
N ALA A 198 -11.97 -6.54 6.28
CA ALA A 198 -12.56 -5.40 5.61
C ALA A 198 -13.70 -5.84 4.68
N GLY A 199 -14.83 -5.14 4.70
CA GLY A 199 -15.99 -5.47 3.88
C GLY A 199 -16.71 -6.76 4.25
N CYS A 200 -16.34 -7.42 5.36
CA CYS A 200 -17.07 -8.59 5.86
C CYS A 200 -18.35 -8.17 6.58
N HIS A 201 -19.36 -9.03 6.51
CA HIS A 201 -20.60 -8.85 7.26
C HIS A 201 -20.42 -9.31 8.72
N ILE A 202 -20.16 -8.35 9.62
CA ILE A 202 -20.01 -8.60 11.05
C ILE A 202 -21.25 -8.06 11.77
N ALA A 203 -21.90 -8.90 12.57
CA ALA A 203 -23.05 -8.52 13.37
C ALA A 203 -22.59 -7.74 14.62
N PHE A 204 -22.53 -6.41 14.51
CA PHE A 204 -22.11 -5.52 15.61
C PHE A 204 -23.25 -5.15 16.55
N GLU A 205 -24.47 -4.96 16.05
CA GLU A 205 -25.63 -4.54 16.84
C GLU A 205 -26.41 -5.71 17.43
N PHE A 206 -26.48 -6.80 16.69
CA PHE A 206 -27.25 -7.97 17.07
C PHE A 206 -26.35 -9.05 17.65
N ASP A 207 -26.43 -9.25 18.97
CA ASP A 207 -25.87 -10.43 19.62
C ASP A 207 -26.98 -11.48 19.76
N PRO A 208 -27.03 -12.48 18.88
CA PRO A 208 -28.03 -13.54 18.93
C PRO A 208 -27.96 -14.36 20.22
N TYR A 209 -26.90 -14.18 20.99
CA TYR A 209 -26.60 -14.92 22.22
C TYR A 209 -26.70 -14.07 23.48
N ARG A 210 -27.30 -12.88 23.38
CA ARG A 210 -27.48 -11.96 24.50
C ARG A 210 -28.26 -12.64 25.64
N GLY A 211 -27.59 -12.80 26.79
CA GLY A 211 -28.19 -13.47 27.96
C GLY A 211 -27.85 -14.95 28.11
N CYS A 212 -27.16 -15.56 27.15
CA CYS A 212 -26.67 -16.95 27.30
C CYS A 212 -25.39 -16.98 28.14
N PRO A 213 -25.19 -18.00 29.01
CA PRO A 213 -23.97 -18.15 29.78
C PRO A 213 -22.74 -18.30 28.87
N VAL A 214 -21.62 -17.71 29.29
CA VAL A 214 -20.34 -17.85 28.57
C VAL A 214 -19.92 -19.32 28.63
N GLY A 215 -19.84 -19.99 27.49
CA GLY A 215 -19.47 -21.43 27.38
C GLY A 215 -20.60 -22.39 26.99
N ALA A 216 -21.87 -21.90 27.00
CA ALA A 216 -23.04 -22.75 26.62
C ALA A 216 -23.45 -22.55 25.14
N VAL A 217 -22.76 -21.69 24.37
CA VAL A 217 -23.18 -21.32 23.02
C VAL A 217 -22.17 -21.83 22.01
N GLU A 218 -22.63 -22.64 21.09
CA GLU A 218 -21.87 -23.06 19.92
C GLU A 218 -21.57 -21.89 19.01
N ASP A 219 -20.43 -21.91 18.33
CA ASP A 219 -20.06 -20.91 17.34
C ASP A 219 -21.07 -20.88 16.19
N SER A 220 -21.51 -19.71 15.77
CA SER A 220 -22.45 -19.58 14.66
C SER A 220 -21.87 -20.09 13.36
N SER A 221 -22.63 -20.89 12.63
CA SER A 221 -22.30 -21.29 11.25
C SER A 221 -22.83 -20.32 10.20
N ALA A 222 -23.68 -19.36 10.60
CA ALA A 222 -24.40 -18.48 9.68
C ALA A 222 -23.88 -17.05 9.64
N LEU A 223 -23.28 -16.55 10.72
CA LEU A 223 -22.81 -15.14 10.79
C LEU A 223 -21.50 -15.03 11.57
N LEU A 224 -20.82 -13.93 11.34
CA LEU A 224 -19.67 -13.48 12.13
C LEU A 224 -20.13 -12.44 13.14
N SER A 225 -19.91 -12.71 14.44
CA SER A 225 -20.39 -11.87 15.53
C SER A 225 -19.29 -11.02 16.17
N LEU A 226 -19.66 -9.88 16.76
CA LEU A 226 -18.77 -9.05 17.58
C LEU A 226 -18.20 -9.86 18.77
N ARG A 227 -19.03 -10.72 19.38
CA ARG A 227 -18.61 -11.58 20.48
C ARG A 227 -17.45 -12.48 20.07
N ASN A 228 -17.55 -13.11 18.90
CA ASN A 228 -16.50 -13.98 18.39
C ASN A 228 -15.25 -13.21 18.01
N LEU A 229 -15.40 -12.08 17.33
CA LEU A 229 -14.26 -11.18 17.02
C LEU A 229 -13.52 -10.78 18.30
N ARG A 230 -14.24 -10.42 19.35
CA ARG A 230 -13.68 -10.04 20.65
C ARG A 230 -12.93 -11.22 21.31
N ARG A 231 -13.47 -12.44 21.22
CA ARG A 231 -12.79 -13.66 21.69
C ARG A 231 -11.47 -13.85 20.94
N LEU A 232 -11.49 -13.79 19.62
CA LEU A 232 -10.30 -13.89 18.78
C LEU A 232 -9.24 -12.86 19.18
N LEU A 233 -9.62 -11.59 19.33
CA LEU A 233 -8.70 -10.53 19.75
C LEU A 233 -8.11 -10.79 21.13
N THR A 234 -8.87 -11.39 22.04
CA THR A 234 -8.38 -11.78 23.37
C THR A 234 -7.38 -12.95 23.30
N GLU A 235 -7.64 -13.93 22.44
CA GLU A 235 -6.74 -15.06 22.22
C GLU A 235 -5.43 -14.67 21.54
N GLN A 236 -5.49 -13.76 20.56
CA GLN A 236 -4.35 -13.30 19.76
C GLN A 236 -3.68 -12.01 20.28
N LYS A 237 -4.07 -11.51 21.44
CA LYS A 237 -3.63 -10.20 21.98
C LYS A 237 -2.12 -10.01 22.09
N SER A 238 -1.37 -11.11 22.24
CA SER A 238 0.10 -11.06 22.38
C SER A 238 0.84 -10.96 21.05
N THR A 239 0.18 -11.28 19.94
CA THR A 239 0.81 -11.33 18.61
C THR A 239 0.20 -10.35 17.64
N LEU A 240 -1.12 -10.10 17.72
CA LEU A 240 -1.84 -9.24 16.79
C LEU A 240 -1.52 -7.76 17.04
N VAL A 241 -0.97 -7.10 16.04
CA VAL A 241 -0.59 -5.66 16.08
C VAL A 241 -1.33 -4.82 15.05
N ALA A 242 -1.96 -5.45 14.05
CA ALA A 242 -2.69 -4.75 13.00
C ALA A 242 -4.06 -5.38 12.74
N LEU A 243 -5.08 -4.54 12.71
CA LEU A 243 -6.47 -4.95 12.45
C LEU A 243 -7.08 -4.03 11.39
N ASP A 244 -7.65 -4.63 10.37
CA ASP A 244 -8.44 -3.93 9.36
C ASP A 244 -9.88 -4.44 9.38
N ILE A 245 -10.81 -3.56 9.71
CA ILE A 245 -12.26 -3.78 9.71
C ILE A 245 -12.97 -2.68 8.90
N SER A 246 -12.29 -2.17 7.89
CA SER A 246 -12.79 -1.15 6.98
C SER A 246 -14.06 -1.60 6.27
N ARG A 247 -14.90 -0.65 5.89
CA ARG A 247 -16.13 -0.88 5.14
C ARG A 247 -17.10 -1.87 5.84
N THR A 248 -17.07 -1.87 7.16
CA THR A 248 -18.03 -2.62 7.98
C THR A 248 -19.02 -1.65 8.66
N SER A 249 -20.14 -2.20 9.17
CA SER A 249 -21.14 -1.45 9.94
C SER A 249 -20.80 -1.38 11.44
N ILE A 250 -19.51 -1.17 11.77
CA ILE A 250 -19.08 -1.07 13.16
C ILE A 250 -19.69 0.16 13.84
N THR A 251 -20.33 -0.07 14.98
CA THR A 251 -20.93 1.00 15.79
C THR A 251 -19.90 1.61 16.76
N PRO A 252 -20.16 2.82 17.28
CA PRO A 252 -19.30 3.46 18.28
C PRO A 252 -19.02 2.59 19.50
N GLU A 253 -20.05 1.92 20.01
CA GLU A 253 -19.93 1.08 21.19
C GLU A 253 -19.15 -0.22 20.89
N SER A 254 -19.32 -0.77 19.68
CA SER A 254 -18.58 -1.93 19.23
C SER A 254 -17.09 -1.65 19.11
N LEU A 255 -16.72 -0.48 18.55
CA LEU A 255 -15.31 -0.07 18.47
C LEU A 255 -14.71 0.14 19.87
N ARG A 256 -15.45 0.79 20.77
CA ARG A 256 -15.03 0.92 22.17
C ARG A 256 -14.77 -0.44 22.81
N THR A 257 -15.66 -1.39 22.61
CA THR A 257 -15.56 -2.76 23.13
C THR A 257 -14.32 -3.49 22.60
N ILE A 258 -13.99 -3.31 21.33
CA ILE A 258 -12.78 -3.84 20.70
C ILE A 258 -11.53 -3.16 21.30
N ALA A 259 -11.53 -1.84 21.38
CA ALA A 259 -10.40 -1.08 21.91
C ALA A 259 -10.05 -1.42 23.36
N GLN A 260 -11.06 -1.82 24.15
CA GLN A 260 -10.94 -2.17 25.58
C GLN A 260 -10.47 -3.61 25.84
N VAL A 261 -10.16 -4.42 24.81
CA VAL A 261 -9.64 -5.78 25.02
C VAL A 261 -8.33 -5.72 25.78
N GLN A 262 -8.33 -6.28 27.00
CA GLN A 262 -7.19 -6.19 27.90
C GLN A 262 -5.95 -6.89 27.35
N GLY A 263 -4.85 -6.16 27.30
CA GLY A 263 -3.57 -6.67 26.81
C GLY A 263 -3.42 -6.66 25.28
N LEU A 264 -4.45 -6.23 24.54
CA LEU A 264 -4.33 -5.97 23.11
C LEU A 264 -3.66 -4.62 22.89
N VAL A 265 -2.55 -4.60 22.14
CA VAL A 265 -1.81 -3.38 21.80
C VAL A 265 -1.72 -3.30 20.28
N LEU A 266 -2.55 -2.45 19.68
CA LEU A 266 -2.54 -2.25 18.25
C LEU A 266 -1.55 -1.14 17.87
N GLU A 267 -0.78 -1.42 16.83
CA GLU A 267 0.07 -0.43 16.14
C GLU A 267 -0.62 0.13 14.90
N GLU A 268 -1.48 -0.66 14.27
CA GLU A 268 -2.18 -0.30 13.04
C GLU A 268 -3.65 -0.65 13.13
N LEU A 269 -4.51 0.31 12.80
CA LEU A 269 -5.96 0.11 12.75
C LEU A 269 -6.53 0.81 11.51
N CYS A 270 -7.23 0.06 10.68
CA CYS A 270 -7.93 0.58 9.52
C CYS A 270 -9.44 0.46 9.73
N LEU A 271 -10.12 1.61 9.65
CA LEU A 271 -11.57 1.80 9.82
C LEU A 271 -12.15 2.55 8.61
N HIS A 272 -11.44 2.54 7.47
CA HIS A 272 -11.88 3.25 6.27
C HIS A 272 -13.34 2.92 5.92
N GLY A 273 -14.16 3.96 5.70
CA GLY A 273 -15.54 3.79 5.26
C GLY A 273 -16.51 3.23 6.30
N CYS A 274 -16.14 3.26 7.59
CA CYS A 274 -17.02 2.89 8.69
C CYS A 274 -17.93 4.08 9.06
N LYS A 275 -19.08 4.18 8.41
CA LYS A 275 -19.94 5.37 8.40
C LYS A 275 -20.65 5.66 9.73
N GLU A 276 -20.81 4.65 10.58
CA GLU A 276 -21.49 4.79 11.88
C GLU A 276 -20.59 5.39 12.97
N LEU A 277 -19.28 5.50 12.72
CA LEU A 277 -18.32 6.01 13.71
C LEU A 277 -18.50 7.52 13.94
N THR A 278 -18.42 7.91 15.20
CA THR A 278 -18.57 9.30 15.66
C THR A 278 -17.32 9.75 16.43
N ASN A 279 -17.27 11.03 16.81
CA ASN A 279 -16.16 11.54 17.64
C ASN A 279 -15.94 10.73 18.92
N TYR A 280 -17.04 10.28 19.55
CA TYR A 280 -16.99 9.42 20.75
C TYR A 280 -16.20 8.12 20.50
N SER A 281 -16.37 7.51 19.32
CA SER A 281 -15.63 6.31 18.93
C SER A 281 -14.11 6.54 18.94
N VAL A 282 -13.71 7.67 18.35
CA VAL A 282 -12.29 8.04 18.23
C VAL A 282 -11.71 8.40 19.60
N GLU A 283 -12.43 9.14 20.43
CA GLU A 283 -12.03 9.46 21.80
C GLU A 283 -11.82 8.19 22.65
N ALA A 284 -12.74 7.22 22.53
CA ALA A 284 -12.64 5.94 23.22
C ALA A 284 -11.44 5.13 22.70
N LEU A 285 -11.20 5.10 21.37
CA LEU A 285 -10.07 4.43 20.74
C LEU A 285 -8.75 5.00 21.26
N VAL A 286 -8.58 6.30 21.19
CA VAL A 286 -7.37 7.02 21.62
C VAL A 286 -7.04 6.74 23.08
N LYS A 287 -8.06 6.69 23.94
CA LYS A 287 -7.90 6.40 25.37
C LYS A 287 -7.37 4.99 25.65
N HIS A 288 -7.78 3.99 24.85
CA HIS A 288 -7.49 2.58 25.12
C HIS A 288 -6.36 2.00 24.25
N GLN A 289 -6.04 2.65 23.10
CA GLN A 289 -5.00 2.22 22.17
C GLN A 289 -3.99 3.35 21.87
N PRO A 290 -3.29 3.90 22.89
CA PRO A 290 -2.38 5.04 22.71
C PRO A 290 -1.12 4.69 21.91
N SER A 291 -0.83 3.41 21.68
CA SER A 291 0.35 2.92 20.96
C SER A 291 0.19 2.92 19.44
N LEU A 292 -0.98 3.35 18.92
CA LEU A 292 -1.24 3.38 17.49
C LEU A 292 -0.21 4.25 16.75
N ARG A 293 0.33 3.66 15.69
CA ARG A 293 1.26 4.29 14.75
C ARG A 293 0.63 4.60 13.41
N ARG A 294 -0.33 3.77 13.00
CA ARG A 294 -1.07 3.95 11.75
C ARG A 294 -2.56 3.88 12.03
N LEU A 295 -3.25 4.94 11.66
CA LEU A 295 -4.70 5.04 11.81
C LEU A 295 -5.29 5.52 10.50
N ASP A 296 -6.21 4.73 9.96
CA ASP A 296 -7.05 5.13 8.83
C ASP A 296 -8.50 5.19 9.28
N ILE A 297 -9.03 6.39 9.34
CA ILE A 297 -10.44 6.69 9.66
C ILE A 297 -11.09 7.45 8.50
N SER A 298 -10.55 7.33 7.31
CA SER A 298 -11.05 7.98 6.11
C SER A 298 -12.44 7.52 5.71
N ALA A 299 -13.21 8.39 5.08
CA ALA A 299 -14.61 8.18 4.69
C ALA A 299 -15.54 7.81 5.86
N CYS A 300 -15.20 8.23 7.08
CA CYS A 300 -16.05 8.15 8.26
C CYS A 300 -16.83 9.46 8.43
N THR A 301 -17.90 9.62 7.67
CA THR A 301 -18.58 10.90 7.38
C THR A 301 -19.17 11.64 8.58
N GLU A 302 -19.30 11.01 9.74
CA GLU A 302 -19.79 11.63 10.97
C GLU A 302 -18.67 12.22 11.84
N LEU A 303 -17.40 12.00 11.47
CA LEU A 303 -16.26 12.57 12.18
C LEU A 303 -16.11 14.07 11.92
N THR A 304 -15.68 14.81 12.93
CA THR A 304 -15.46 16.26 12.87
C THR A 304 -14.05 16.61 13.37
N SER A 305 -13.69 17.88 13.36
CA SER A 305 -12.42 18.37 13.90
C SER A 305 -12.14 17.93 15.34
N ARG A 306 -13.17 17.63 16.14
CA ARG A 306 -13.02 17.10 17.49
C ARG A 306 -12.33 15.73 17.52
N SER A 307 -12.57 14.87 16.51
CA SER A 307 -11.82 13.62 16.37
C SER A 307 -10.34 13.87 16.09
N VAL A 308 -10.03 14.88 15.27
CA VAL A 308 -8.64 15.26 14.93
C VAL A 308 -7.92 15.77 16.17
N GLU A 309 -8.56 16.61 16.97
CA GLU A 309 -8.05 17.10 18.26
C GLU A 309 -7.76 15.94 19.22
N ALA A 310 -8.71 14.99 19.36
CA ALA A 310 -8.52 13.80 20.20
C ALA A 310 -7.33 12.95 19.74
N VAL A 311 -7.18 12.72 18.44
CA VAL A 311 -6.02 12.00 17.86
C VAL A 311 -4.72 12.73 18.16
N ALA A 312 -4.66 14.05 17.95
CA ALA A 312 -3.46 14.85 18.20
C ALA A 312 -3.04 14.84 19.68
N GLN A 313 -4.01 14.87 20.59
CA GLN A 313 -3.76 14.89 22.03
C GLN A 313 -3.34 13.53 22.57
N GLY A 314 -3.92 12.43 22.07
CA GLY A 314 -3.75 11.11 22.65
C GLY A 314 -2.73 10.19 21.94
N LEU A 315 -2.57 10.30 20.61
CA LEU A 315 -1.70 9.40 19.83
C LEU A 315 -0.34 10.02 19.54
N LYS A 316 0.52 10.13 20.55
CA LYS A 316 1.85 10.75 20.42
C LYS A 316 2.85 9.95 19.61
N SER A 317 2.60 8.67 19.36
CA SER A 317 3.44 7.78 18.54
C SER A 317 2.94 7.65 17.10
N LEU A 318 1.88 8.39 16.72
CA LEU A 318 1.25 8.30 15.41
C LEU A 318 2.21 8.77 14.32
N THR A 319 2.41 7.91 13.31
CA THR A 319 3.27 8.18 12.15
C THR A 319 2.46 8.38 10.86
N HIS A 320 1.35 7.69 10.73
CA HIS A 320 0.49 7.75 9.54
C HIS A 320 -0.95 7.98 9.95
N LEU A 321 -1.58 8.98 9.36
CA LEU A 321 -3.00 9.28 9.54
C LEU A 321 -3.66 9.51 8.19
N SER A 322 -4.77 8.82 7.95
CA SER A 322 -5.66 9.08 6.83
C SER A 322 -7.02 9.57 7.33
N LEU A 323 -7.44 10.73 6.81
CA LEU A 323 -8.71 11.42 7.08
C LEU A 323 -9.43 11.73 5.76
N SER A 324 -9.05 11.06 4.67
CA SER A 324 -9.59 11.31 3.34
C SER A 324 -11.12 11.16 3.31
N ARG A 325 -11.82 12.06 2.63
CA ARG A 325 -13.29 12.08 2.50
C ARG A 325 -14.07 12.34 3.80
N ASP A 326 -13.44 12.90 4.82
CA ASP A 326 -14.12 13.31 6.04
C ASP A 326 -14.55 14.78 5.92
N TRP A 327 -15.72 15.00 5.37
CA TRP A 327 -16.19 16.30 4.89
C TRP A 327 -16.43 17.32 6.00
N ARG A 328 -16.68 16.85 7.23
CA ARG A 328 -16.93 17.71 8.40
C ARG A 328 -15.68 18.15 9.12
N ILE A 329 -14.50 17.67 8.67
CA ILE A 329 -13.22 18.14 9.19
C ILE A 329 -12.92 19.51 8.58
N THR A 330 -12.58 20.46 9.45
CA THR A 330 -12.19 21.82 9.11
C THR A 330 -10.75 22.07 9.54
N GLU A 331 -10.25 23.28 9.34
CA GLU A 331 -8.93 23.70 9.79
C GLU A 331 -8.69 23.61 11.30
N LYS A 332 -9.77 23.60 12.10
CA LYS A 332 -9.68 23.41 13.55
C LYS A 332 -9.11 22.03 13.87
N GLY A 333 -8.16 21.96 14.78
CA GLY A 333 -7.49 20.72 15.15
C GLY A 333 -6.30 20.34 14.28
N LEU A 334 -6.21 20.84 13.02
CA LEU A 334 -5.05 20.56 12.17
C LEU A 334 -3.76 21.16 12.71
N ALA A 335 -3.80 22.32 13.33
CA ALA A 335 -2.64 22.93 13.96
C ALA A 335 -2.09 22.05 15.10
N GLU A 336 -2.97 21.48 15.93
CA GLU A 336 -2.58 20.52 16.97
C GLU A 336 -2.02 19.22 16.37
N LEU A 337 -2.67 18.69 15.34
CA LEU A 337 -2.22 17.49 14.64
C LEU A 337 -0.81 17.68 14.05
N LEU A 338 -0.55 18.81 13.41
CA LEU A 338 0.76 19.13 12.84
C LEU A 338 1.85 19.42 13.89
N SER A 339 1.48 19.53 15.17
CA SER A 339 2.41 19.56 16.29
C SER A 339 2.88 18.18 16.76
N VAL A 340 2.25 17.09 16.29
CA VAL A 340 2.65 15.71 16.61
C VAL A 340 3.96 15.37 15.88
N SER A 341 5.06 15.40 16.61
CA SER A 341 6.42 15.29 16.05
C SER A 341 6.72 13.95 15.36
N SER A 342 5.99 12.90 15.71
CA SER A 342 6.11 11.56 15.13
C SER A 342 5.41 11.42 13.77
N LEU A 343 4.51 12.36 13.41
CA LEU A 343 3.70 12.25 12.21
C LEU A 343 4.55 12.49 10.96
N THR A 344 4.60 11.48 10.08
CA THR A 344 5.36 11.49 8.82
C THR A 344 4.47 11.43 7.58
N SER A 345 3.26 10.91 7.70
CA SER A 345 2.32 10.78 6.58
C SER A 345 0.93 11.25 6.98
N LEU A 346 0.37 12.18 6.20
CA LEU A 346 -0.96 12.72 6.38
C LEU A 346 -1.72 12.75 5.06
N ASP A 347 -2.90 12.12 5.05
CA ASP A 347 -3.84 12.18 3.93
C ASP A 347 -5.11 12.92 4.33
N LEU A 348 -5.34 14.07 3.69
CA LEU A 348 -6.52 14.94 3.83
C LEU A 348 -7.30 15.02 2.51
N SER A 349 -7.09 14.10 1.59
CA SER A 349 -7.73 14.12 0.27
C SER A 349 -9.25 14.21 0.39
N GLU A 350 -9.86 15.03 -0.46
CA GLU A 350 -11.31 15.22 -0.51
C GLU A 350 -11.93 15.78 0.80
N CYS A 351 -11.11 16.38 1.69
CA CYS A 351 -11.60 17.16 2.84
C CYS A 351 -11.93 18.60 2.38
N LEU A 352 -13.15 18.81 1.94
CA LEU A 352 -13.56 20.03 1.21
C LEU A 352 -13.47 21.34 2.03
N HIS A 353 -13.51 21.24 3.35
CA HIS A 353 -13.48 22.40 4.26
C HIS A 353 -12.11 22.66 4.88
N VAL A 354 -11.08 21.96 4.40
CA VAL A 354 -9.71 22.18 4.82
C VAL A 354 -9.09 23.28 3.95
N GLY A 355 -8.72 24.38 4.57
CA GLY A 355 -8.05 25.51 3.92
C GLY A 355 -6.53 25.43 4.04
N GLY A 356 -5.83 26.17 3.14
CA GLY A 356 -4.37 26.15 3.11
C GLY A 356 -3.71 26.99 4.21
N ALA A 357 -4.38 27.95 4.80
CA ALA A 357 -3.79 28.91 5.73
C ALA A 357 -3.26 28.26 7.00
N GLU A 358 -4.06 27.40 7.62
CA GLU A 358 -3.67 26.70 8.87
C GLU A 358 -2.67 25.57 8.62
N ILE A 359 -2.75 24.89 7.46
CA ILE A 359 -1.72 23.93 7.05
C ILE A 359 -0.38 24.65 6.89
N VAL A 360 -0.35 25.79 6.22
CA VAL A 360 0.87 26.60 6.07
C VAL A 360 1.38 27.04 7.44
N LYS A 361 0.52 27.58 8.32
CA LYS A 361 0.91 27.98 9.69
C LYS A 361 1.43 26.79 10.49
N GLY A 362 0.74 25.65 10.48
CA GLY A 362 1.15 24.44 11.21
C GLY A 362 2.48 23.90 10.71
N LEU A 363 2.74 23.95 9.40
CA LEU A 363 3.99 23.50 8.78
C LEU A 363 5.14 24.51 8.91
N THR A 364 4.85 25.82 9.05
CA THR A 364 5.86 26.89 9.13
C THR A 364 6.09 27.44 10.53
N GLY A 365 5.28 27.05 11.51
CA GLY A 365 5.32 27.56 12.89
C GLY A 365 6.68 27.45 13.56
N CYS A 366 7.06 28.53 14.29
CA CYS A 366 8.40 28.72 14.87
C CYS A 366 8.65 27.98 16.20
N SER A 367 7.74 27.16 16.71
CA SER A 367 7.89 26.48 18.01
C SER A 367 8.33 25.04 17.87
N GLY A 368 9.39 24.72 18.50
CA GLY A 368 10.25 23.55 18.67
C GLY A 368 9.75 22.11 18.51
N SER A 369 8.45 21.81 18.40
CA SER A 369 7.94 20.47 18.13
C SER A 369 7.01 20.53 16.94
N ARG A 370 7.38 19.90 15.82
CA ARG A 370 6.72 20.01 14.54
C ARG A 370 6.74 18.65 13.84
N ALA A 371 5.62 18.29 13.22
CA ALA A 371 5.55 17.11 12.36
C ALA A 371 6.62 17.18 11.26
N ARG A 372 7.33 16.09 11.05
CA ARG A 372 8.29 15.92 9.95
C ARG A 372 7.62 15.17 8.81
N LEU A 373 6.67 15.83 8.15
CA LEU A 373 5.91 15.19 7.10
C LEU A 373 6.80 14.87 5.90
N GLU A 374 6.84 13.59 5.55
CA GLU A 374 7.44 13.07 4.33
C GLU A 374 6.42 12.92 3.21
N THR A 375 5.17 12.63 3.58
CA THR A 375 4.07 12.42 2.63
C THR A 375 2.86 13.26 3.04
N LEU A 376 2.36 14.07 2.11
CA LEU A 376 1.17 14.88 2.28
C LEU A 376 0.27 14.76 1.04
N SER A 377 -0.98 14.33 1.25
CA SER A 377 -2.00 14.30 0.19
C SER A 377 -3.11 15.30 0.51
N LEU A 378 -3.33 16.22 -0.42
CA LEU A 378 -4.32 17.29 -0.36
C LEU A 378 -5.21 17.29 -1.63
N LYS A 379 -5.31 16.13 -2.27
CA LYS A 379 -6.11 15.97 -3.50
C LYS A 379 -7.54 16.45 -3.27
N SER A 380 -8.06 17.25 -4.18
CA SER A 380 -9.45 17.78 -4.12
C SER A 380 -9.77 18.62 -2.87
N CYS A 381 -8.79 19.21 -2.20
CA CYS A 381 -9.01 20.18 -1.11
C CYS A 381 -9.14 21.60 -1.70
N THR A 382 -10.33 22.17 -1.72
CA THR A 382 -10.72 23.30 -2.58
C THR A 382 -9.92 24.60 -2.38
N TYR A 383 -9.37 24.87 -1.19
CA TYR A 383 -8.81 26.18 -0.83
C TYR A 383 -7.29 26.19 -0.64
N ILE A 384 -6.56 25.20 -1.12
CA ILE A 384 -5.11 25.11 -0.92
C ILE A 384 -4.38 25.78 -2.09
N ARG A 385 -3.52 26.76 -1.79
CA ARG A 385 -2.73 27.47 -2.79
C ARG A 385 -1.23 27.18 -2.69
N VAL A 386 -0.70 27.00 -1.49
CA VAL A 386 0.75 26.86 -1.28
C VAL A 386 1.04 25.85 -0.17
N VAL A 387 2.07 25.03 -0.35
CA VAL A 387 2.64 24.13 0.68
C VAL A 387 4.13 24.43 0.80
N ARG A 388 4.64 24.56 2.04
CA ARG A 388 6.05 24.86 2.34
C ARG A 388 6.56 23.93 3.41
N HIS A 389 7.26 22.85 3.00
CA HIS A 389 7.83 21.90 3.93
C HIS A 389 9.09 21.24 3.35
N PRO A 390 10.30 21.49 3.91
CA PRO A 390 11.55 21.05 3.32
C PRO A 390 11.73 19.52 3.30
N ASP A 391 11.12 18.80 4.24
CA ASP A 391 11.26 17.35 4.39
C ASP A 391 10.27 16.54 3.54
N LEU A 392 9.37 17.20 2.80
CA LEU A 392 8.41 16.53 1.93
C LEU A 392 9.11 15.78 0.78
N HIS A 393 8.83 14.50 0.69
CA HIS A 393 9.24 13.62 -0.40
C HIS A 393 8.11 13.34 -1.38
N ARG A 394 6.87 13.27 -0.88
CA ARG A 394 5.68 13.01 -1.70
C ARG A 394 4.60 14.03 -1.40
N LEU A 395 4.14 14.71 -2.45
CA LEU A 395 3.08 15.71 -2.38
C LEU A 395 2.05 15.48 -3.48
N SER A 396 0.78 15.39 -3.09
CA SER A 396 -0.33 15.36 -4.04
C SER A 396 -1.19 16.62 -3.90
N LEU A 397 -1.27 17.40 -4.98
CA LEU A 397 -2.10 18.59 -5.14
C LEU A 397 -3.07 18.42 -6.32
N SER A 398 -3.40 17.20 -6.69
CA SER A 398 -4.28 16.91 -7.83
C SER A 398 -5.70 17.41 -7.60
N MET A 399 -6.38 17.80 -8.68
CA MET A 399 -7.77 18.29 -8.67
C MET A 399 -7.96 19.55 -7.81
N LEU A 400 -6.96 20.44 -7.80
CA LEU A 400 -7.00 21.73 -7.11
C LEU A 400 -7.09 22.86 -8.12
N PRO A 401 -8.25 23.52 -8.30
CA PRO A 401 -8.42 24.60 -9.26
C PRO A 401 -7.63 25.87 -8.90
N GLU A 402 -7.34 26.07 -7.62
CA GLU A 402 -6.61 27.23 -7.10
C GLU A 402 -5.08 27.11 -7.18
N VAL A 403 -4.54 25.97 -7.61
CA VAL A 403 -3.11 25.77 -7.83
C VAL A 403 -2.72 26.39 -9.17
N THR A 404 -1.88 27.41 -9.10
CA THR A 404 -1.36 28.20 -10.24
C THR A 404 0.13 27.96 -10.45
N ASP A 405 0.70 28.60 -11.47
CA ASP A 405 2.15 28.58 -11.73
C ASP A 405 2.95 29.09 -10.53
N ASP A 406 2.52 30.20 -9.89
CA ASP A 406 3.16 30.74 -8.69
C ASP A 406 3.13 29.73 -7.53
N SER A 407 2.03 28.99 -7.40
CA SER A 407 1.89 27.93 -6.39
C SER A 407 2.92 26.82 -6.64
N LEU A 408 3.06 26.38 -7.89
CA LEU A 408 4.01 25.35 -8.28
C LEU A 408 5.45 25.80 -8.07
N ALA A 409 5.81 27.02 -8.48
CA ALA A 409 7.13 27.61 -8.27
C ALA A 409 7.46 27.71 -6.77
N SER A 410 6.50 28.16 -5.95
CA SER A 410 6.66 28.23 -4.49
C SER A 410 6.86 26.86 -3.85
N VAL A 411 6.10 25.84 -4.25
CA VAL A 411 6.25 24.45 -3.79
C VAL A 411 7.65 23.95 -4.14
N ALA A 412 8.08 24.09 -5.38
CA ALA A 412 9.38 23.64 -5.85
C ALA A 412 10.54 24.31 -5.08
N TRP A 413 10.42 25.60 -4.81
CA TRP A 413 11.41 26.35 -4.05
C TRP A 413 11.54 25.89 -2.59
N HIS A 414 10.42 25.59 -1.90
CA HIS A 414 10.42 25.26 -0.49
C HIS A 414 10.52 23.76 -0.19
N CYS A 415 10.10 22.89 -1.13
CA CYS A 415 10.03 21.45 -0.95
C CYS A 415 11.10 20.74 -1.80
N ARG A 416 12.36 21.06 -1.60
CA ARG A 416 13.49 20.57 -2.43
C ARG A 416 13.79 19.08 -2.29
N SER A 417 13.19 18.39 -1.32
CA SER A 417 13.33 16.96 -1.11
C SER A 417 12.33 16.13 -1.92
N LEU A 418 11.45 16.76 -2.71
CA LEU A 418 10.41 16.09 -3.46
C LEU A 418 10.98 15.05 -4.44
N THR A 419 10.47 13.83 -4.31
CA THR A 419 10.70 12.70 -5.21
C THR A 419 9.43 12.35 -6.00
N SER A 420 8.26 12.70 -5.48
CA SER A 420 6.96 12.47 -6.15
C SER A 420 6.06 13.69 -6.01
N LEU A 421 5.55 14.18 -7.14
CA LEU A 421 4.64 15.31 -7.21
C LEU A 421 3.46 14.99 -8.13
N SER A 422 2.23 15.17 -7.63
CA SER A 422 1.01 14.97 -8.40
C SER A 422 0.24 16.29 -8.51
N LEU A 423 0.01 16.73 -9.75
CA LEU A 423 -0.69 17.96 -10.15
C LEU A 423 -1.79 17.67 -11.18
N SER A 424 -2.23 16.41 -11.28
CA SER A 424 -3.23 16.01 -12.28
C SER A 424 -4.53 16.80 -12.10
N HIS A 425 -5.15 17.21 -13.20
CA HIS A 425 -6.37 18.03 -13.21
C HIS A 425 -6.20 19.42 -12.54
N CYS A 426 -5.03 20.05 -12.64
CA CYS A 426 -4.79 21.42 -12.18
C CYS A 426 -4.78 22.36 -13.39
N PRO A 427 -5.89 23.06 -13.70
CA PRO A 427 -5.98 23.90 -14.90
C PRO A 427 -5.10 25.16 -14.84
N GLY A 428 -4.73 25.61 -13.65
CA GLY A 428 -3.88 26.79 -13.45
C GLY A 428 -2.38 26.54 -13.65
N VAL A 429 -1.97 25.28 -13.91
CA VAL A 429 -0.57 24.92 -14.17
C VAL A 429 -0.29 24.97 -15.68
N SER A 430 0.71 25.75 -16.09
CA SER A 430 1.11 25.95 -17.48
C SER A 430 2.61 25.68 -17.69
N ASP A 431 3.07 25.89 -18.93
CA ASP A 431 4.50 25.80 -19.29
C ASP A 431 5.37 26.77 -18.47
N HIS A 432 4.82 27.92 -18.09
CA HIS A 432 5.54 28.89 -17.27
C HIS A 432 5.85 28.35 -15.89
N GLY A 433 4.85 27.79 -15.21
CA GLY A 433 5.03 27.19 -13.88
C GLY A 433 6.00 26.02 -13.90
N VAL A 434 5.93 25.15 -14.93
CA VAL A 434 6.88 24.04 -15.09
C VAL A 434 8.29 24.56 -15.33
N ALA A 435 8.46 25.60 -16.15
CA ALA A 435 9.77 26.19 -16.44
C ALA A 435 10.43 26.77 -15.18
N GLU A 436 9.66 27.46 -14.34
CA GLU A 436 10.16 28.05 -13.09
C GLU A 436 10.44 27.00 -12.02
N ALA A 437 9.61 25.93 -11.93
CA ALA A 437 9.73 24.90 -10.91
C ALA A 437 10.84 23.86 -11.19
N ALA A 438 11.01 23.46 -12.46
CA ALA A 438 11.90 22.36 -12.85
C ALA A 438 13.34 22.48 -12.32
N PRO A 439 14.00 23.64 -12.27
CA PRO A 439 15.35 23.79 -11.74
C PRO A 439 15.50 23.37 -10.28
N TYR A 440 14.43 23.43 -9.48
CA TYR A 440 14.44 23.06 -8.06
C TYR A 440 14.03 21.61 -7.82
N LEU A 441 13.45 20.93 -8.82
CA LEU A 441 12.90 19.57 -8.74
C LEU A 441 13.91 18.50 -9.21
N HIS A 442 15.19 18.70 -8.99
CA HIS A 442 16.27 17.82 -9.46
C HIS A 442 16.27 16.42 -8.83
N ARG A 443 15.54 16.20 -7.72
CA ARG A 443 15.35 14.89 -7.06
C ARG A 443 14.09 14.16 -7.52
N LEU A 444 13.25 14.80 -8.36
CA LEU A 444 11.95 14.26 -8.76
C LEU A 444 12.11 12.97 -9.55
N GLN A 445 11.37 11.95 -9.14
CA GLN A 445 11.31 10.63 -9.77
C GLN A 445 9.94 10.33 -10.36
N HIS A 446 8.87 10.86 -9.76
CA HIS A 446 7.50 10.61 -10.21
C HIS A 446 6.76 11.93 -10.36
N LEU A 447 6.26 12.20 -11.56
CA LEU A 447 5.49 13.40 -11.88
C LEU A 447 4.19 13.02 -12.58
N TYR A 448 3.07 13.50 -12.04
CA TYR A 448 1.74 13.25 -12.58
C TYR A 448 1.09 14.57 -12.95
N LEU A 449 0.87 14.77 -14.26
CA LEU A 449 0.32 15.99 -14.89
C LEU A 449 -0.91 15.66 -15.76
N SER A 450 -1.56 14.51 -15.56
CA SER A 450 -2.68 14.12 -16.40
C SER A 450 -3.80 15.18 -16.40
N CYS A 451 -4.43 15.41 -17.55
CA CYS A 451 -5.47 16.42 -17.74
C CYS A 451 -5.06 17.88 -17.46
N CYS A 452 -3.76 18.22 -17.49
CA CYS A 452 -3.28 19.60 -17.43
C CYS A 452 -3.20 20.17 -18.86
N ASN A 453 -4.26 20.85 -19.31
CA ASN A 453 -4.38 21.27 -20.72
C ASN A 453 -3.54 22.50 -21.08
N ASN A 454 -2.96 23.21 -20.11
CA ASN A 454 -2.12 24.40 -20.35
C ASN A 454 -0.63 24.07 -20.42
N ILE A 455 -0.27 22.77 -20.35
CA ILE A 455 1.10 22.29 -20.61
C ILE A 455 1.23 21.83 -22.07
N THR A 456 2.39 22.11 -22.65
CA THR A 456 2.75 21.74 -24.03
C THR A 456 4.09 21.03 -24.06
N ASP A 457 4.60 20.75 -25.25
CA ASP A 457 5.95 20.21 -25.45
C ASP A 457 7.04 21.04 -24.78
N ARG A 458 6.82 22.36 -24.59
CA ARG A 458 7.75 23.25 -23.88
C ARG A 458 7.99 22.80 -22.44
N SER A 459 6.94 22.41 -21.72
CA SER A 459 7.08 21.85 -20.38
C SER A 459 8.00 20.64 -20.36
N LEU A 460 7.85 19.75 -21.36
CA LEU A 460 8.65 18.53 -21.45
C LEU A 460 10.14 18.82 -21.68
N PHE A 461 10.47 19.83 -22.47
CA PHE A 461 11.87 20.28 -22.65
C PHE A 461 12.49 20.77 -21.32
N HIS A 462 11.74 21.50 -20.50
CA HIS A 462 12.22 21.94 -19.18
C HIS A 462 12.43 20.74 -18.23
N LEU A 463 11.53 19.76 -18.23
CA LEU A 463 11.68 18.53 -17.44
C LEU A 463 12.89 17.71 -17.88
N VAL A 464 13.08 17.55 -19.20
CA VAL A 464 14.27 16.88 -19.75
C VAL A 464 15.55 17.55 -19.32
N LYS A 465 15.58 18.88 -19.29
CA LYS A 465 16.76 19.66 -18.92
C LYS A 465 17.14 19.51 -17.44
N HIS A 466 16.16 19.53 -16.53
CA HIS A 466 16.40 19.68 -15.09
C HIS A 466 16.06 18.46 -14.25
N CYS A 467 15.09 17.62 -14.67
CA CYS A 467 14.58 16.49 -13.88
C CYS A 467 15.18 15.16 -14.35
N LYS A 468 16.51 15.02 -14.33
CA LYS A 468 17.24 13.86 -14.88
C LYS A 468 16.98 12.54 -14.15
N ARG A 469 16.36 12.55 -12.96
CA ARG A 469 16.05 11.35 -12.16
C ARG A 469 14.63 10.85 -12.37
N LEU A 470 13.90 11.41 -13.33
CA LEU A 470 12.49 11.07 -13.57
C LEU A 470 12.38 9.61 -14.04
N ARG A 471 11.51 8.83 -13.33
CA ARG A 471 11.21 7.42 -13.59
C ARG A 471 9.79 7.21 -14.11
N THR A 472 8.87 8.02 -13.60
CA THR A 472 7.45 7.97 -14.00
C THR A 472 6.98 9.35 -14.40
N LEU A 473 6.38 9.44 -15.58
CA LEU A 473 5.73 10.64 -16.08
C LEU A 473 4.33 10.29 -16.57
N ASP A 474 3.31 10.92 -15.99
CA ASP A 474 1.93 10.81 -16.48
C ASP A 474 1.47 12.14 -17.07
N ILE A 475 1.29 12.17 -18.37
CA ILE A 475 0.78 13.28 -19.17
C ILE A 475 -0.49 12.88 -19.94
N SER A 476 -1.17 11.83 -19.49
CA SER A 476 -2.39 11.35 -20.12
C SER A 476 -3.42 12.45 -20.24
N ARG A 477 -4.12 12.51 -21.37
CA ARG A 477 -5.15 13.52 -21.68
C ARG A 477 -4.66 14.98 -21.69
N CYS A 478 -3.35 15.23 -21.82
CA CYS A 478 -2.82 16.56 -22.08
C CYS A 478 -2.93 16.83 -23.59
N LYS A 479 -3.91 17.64 -23.98
CA LYS A 479 -4.30 17.81 -25.40
C LYS A 479 -3.25 18.52 -26.25
N ASN A 480 -2.38 19.32 -25.65
CA ASN A 480 -1.42 20.19 -26.33
C ASN A 480 0.01 19.62 -26.36
N ILE A 481 0.18 18.34 -26.07
CA ILE A 481 1.46 17.63 -26.17
C ILE A 481 1.44 16.75 -27.43
N SER A 482 2.51 16.81 -28.22
CA SER A 482 2.65 16.02 -29.43
C SER A 482 3.22 14.61 -29.16
N ILE A 483 2.83 13.64 -29.98
CA ILE A 483 3.35 12.26 -29.87
C ILE A 483 4.85 12.21 -30.18
N THR A 484 5.32 13.05 -31.10
CA THR A 484 6.73 13.11 -31.52
C THR A 484 7.69 13.46 -30.38
N THR A 485 7.23 14.16 -29.35
CA THR A 485 8.04 14.52 -28.18
C THR A 485 8.32 13.31 -27.28
N MET A 486 7.59 12.21 -27.42
CA MET A 486 7.79 11.00 -26.60
C MET A 486 9.12 10.33 -26.88
N ASP A 487 9.52 10.26 -28.15
CA ASP A 487 10.82 9.67 -28.56
C ASP A 487 11.99 10.47 -27.97
N LEU A 488 11.83 11.80 -27.94
CA LEU A 488 12.81 12.69 -27.32
C LEU A 488 12.91 12.44 -25.80
N LEU A 489 11.79 12.31 -25.09
CA LEU A 489 11.78 12.01 -23.65
C LEU A 489 12.51 10.72 -23.33
N GLN A 490 12.22 9.65 -24.07
CA GLN A 490 12.84 8.35 -23.87
C GLN A 490 14.36 8.37 -24.14
N SER A 491 14.79 9.14 -25.14
CA SER A 491 16.21 9.25 -25.48
C SER A 491 17.01 10.12 -24.50
N GLN A 492 16.38 11.10 -23.84
CA GLN A 492 17.06 12.12 -23.04
C GLN A 492 16.94 11.89 -21.52
N LEU A 493 16.00 11.05 -21.06
CA LEU A 493 15.80 10.72 -19.66
C LEU A 493 16.16 9.26 -19.40
N PRO A 494 17.39 8.98 -18.95
CA PRO A 494 17.94 7.62 -18.90
C PRO A 494 17.24 6.70 -17.87
N PHE A 495 16.54 7.27 -16.89
CA PHE A 495 15.86 6.51 -15.85
C PHE A 495 14.34 6.41 -16.04
N LEU A 496 13.81 6.91 -17.17
CA LEU A 496 12.38 6.95 -17.42
C LEU A 496 11.85 5.56 -17.80
N GLU A 497 11.20 4.90 -16.84
CA GLU A 497 10.68 3.55 -16.96
C GLU A 497 9.20 3.51 -17.40
N ASN A 498 8.41 4.46 -16.88
CA ASN A 498 6.97 4.47 -17.08
C ASN A 498 6.50 5.82 -17.63
N ILE A 499 5.99 5.82 -18.86
CA ILE A 499 5.33 6.99 -19.45
C ILE A 499 3.84 6.65 -19.68
N HIS A 500 2.97 7.41 -19.05
CA HIS A 500 1.54 7.35 -19.30
C HIS A 500 1.14 8.54 -20.17
N TYR A 501 0.75 8.27 -21.42
CA TYR A 501 0.43 9.30 -22.43
C TYR A 501 -0.83 8.99 -23.24
N LYS A 502 -1.79 8.28 -22.63
CA LYS A 502 -3.06 7.97 -23.29
C LYS A 502 -3.83 9.24 -23.63
N PHE A 503 -4.32 9.36 -24.88
CA PHE A 503 -5.12 10.50 -25.36
C PHE A 503 -4.42 11.86 -25.33
N ILE A 504 -3.14 11.91 -25.62
CA ILE A 504 -2.42 13.17 -25.92
C ILE A 504 -2.75 13.62 -27.37
N GLY A 505 -2.51 14.90 -27.66
CA GLY A 505 -2.70 15.44 -29.03
C GLY A 505 -4.16 15.53 -29.47
N GLY A 506 -5.14 15.46 -28.56
CA GLY A 506 -6.55 15.62 -28.87
C GLY A 506 -7.19 14.46 -29.64
N ALA A 507 -6.50 13.32 -29.78
CA ALA A 507 -7.10 12.11 -30.39
C ALA A 507 -8.18 11.57 -29.45
N GLU A 508 -9.45 11.79 -29.77
CA GLU A 508 -10.55 11.06 -29.13
C GLU A 508 -10.49 9.58 -29.55
N PRO A 509 -10.77 8.63 -28.65
CA PRO A 509 -10.90 7.25 -29.02
C PRO A 509 -12.08 7.14 -29.99
N THR A 510 -11.82 6.82 -31.24
CA THR A 510 -12.87 6.32 -32.14
C THR A 510 -13.37 5.03 -31.50
N LEU A 511 -14.54 5.10 -30.90
CA LEU A 511 -15.34 3.94 -30.53
C LEU A 511 -15.69 3.24 -31.83
N THR A 512 -14.90 2.27 -32.26
CA THR A 512 -15.33 1.25 -33.18
C THR A 512 -16.29 0.35 -32.41
N LEU A 513 -17.58 0.52 -32.71
CA LEU A 513 -18.69 -0.36 -32.30
C LEU A 513 -18.48 -1.77 -32.84
#